data_dfb851564403cf11c5eca282d5e8025d
#
_entry.id   dfb851564403cf11c5eca282d5e8025d
#
_cell.length_a   1.000
_cell.length_b   1.000
_cell.length_c   1.000
_cell.angle_alpha   90.00
_cell.angle_beta   90.00
_cell.angle_gamma   90.00
#
_symmetry.space_group_name_H-M   'P 1'
#
loop_
_entity.id
_entity.type
_entity.pdbx_description
1 polymer ?
#
loop_
_entity_poly.entity_id
_entity_poly.type
_entity_poly.pdbx_seq_one_letter_code
_entity_poly.pdbx_strand_id
1 'polypeptide(L)'
;ATRSSSCQRSQAAKFHVRFDNLLASVGGTPLVGLPTLSPSPQVRVWAKLEDRNPTGSIKDRAALSMLNAAEAAGELRPGCTILEPTSGNTGISLAMAAKLRGYRLVCVMPENTSEERRQILRMWGAEIVSSPAAGGSNEAVRVAKRMAAEHPDWVMMYQYGNQANADAHYNSTGPELLADLP
;
A
#
# COMPACT_ATOMS: atom_id res chain seq x y z
N ALA A 1 -49.06 -16.60 30.79
CA ALA A 1 -48.69 -15.43 29.99
C ALA A 1 -47.19 -15.35 29.95
N THR A 2 -46.59 -15.99 28.94
CA THR A 2 -45.15 -15.97 28.67
C THR A 2 -44.89 -14.93 27.61
N ARG A 3 -44.22 -13.84 27.97
CA ARG A 3 -43.73 -12.85 27.01
C ARG A 3 -42.41 -13.37 26.39
N SER A 4 -42.48 -13.74 25.12
CA SER A 4 -41.31 -13.93 24.30
C SER A 4 -40.66 -12.56 24.00
N SER A 5 -39.52 -12.26 24.61
CA SER A 5 -38.69 -11.14 24.23
C SER A 5 -37.99 -11.48 22.92
N SER A 6 -38.58 -11.02 21.80
CA SER A 6 -37.87 -11.01 20.51
C SER A 6 -36.70 -10.05 20.61
N CYS A 7 -35.50 -10.61 20.65
CA CYS A 7 -34.27 -9.88 20.48
C CYS A 7 -34.24 -9.33 19.05
N GLN A 8 -34.71 -8.11 18.85
CA GLN A 8 -34.53 -7.37 17.62
C GLN A 8 -33.05 -6.99 17.55
N ARG A 9 -32.27 -7.82 16.86
CA ARG A 9 -30.94 -7.39 16.35
C ARG A 9 -31.23 -6.22 15.41
N SER A 10 -30.86 -5.02 15.84
CA SER A 10 -30.87 -3.86 14.98
C SER A 10 -30.02 -4.22 13.74
N GLN A 11 -30.66 -4.24 12.58
CA GLN A 11 -29.95 -4.24 11.32
C GLN A 11 -29.20 -2.91 11.28
N ALA A 12 -27.91 -2.93 11.60
CA ALA A 12 -27.04 -1.79 11.36
C ALA A 12 -27.20 -1.43 9.88
N ALA A 13 -27.68 -0.23 9.62
CA ALA A 13 -27.81 0.27 8.27
C ALA A 13 -26.47 0.06 7.56
N LYS A 14 -26.49 -0.58 6.40
CA LYS A 14 -25.31 -0.66 5.54
C LYS A 14 -25.00 0.77 5.11
N PHE A 15 -24.09 1.42 5.84
CA PHE A 15 -23.58 2.72 5.43
C PHE A 15 -22.86 2.53 4.10
N HIS A 16 -23.39 3.11 3.04
CA HIS A 16 -22.62 3.28 1.81
C HIS A 16 -21.51 4.27 2.13
N VAL A 17 -20.33 3.76 2.37
CA VAL A 17 -19.14 4.60 2.59
C VAL A 17 -18.76 5.20 1.24
N ARG A 18 -18.89 6.51 1.11
CA ARG A 18 -18.45 7.26 -0.05
C ARG A 18 -17.10 7.86 0.25
N PHE A 19 -16.17 7.70 -0.67
CA PHE A 19 -14.84 8.33 -0.64
C PHE A 19 -14.74 9.39 -1.74
N ASP A 20 -14.07 10.49 -1.46
CA ASP A 20 -13.88 11.57 -2.44
C ASP A 20 -12.83 11.23 -3.48
N ASN A 21 -11.91 10.33 -3.17
CA ASN A 21 -10.88 9.82 -4.07
C ASN A 21 -10.36 8.45 -3.61
N LEU A 22 -9.58 7.79 -4.47
CA LEU A 22 -9.03 6.46 -4.18
C LEU A 22 -8.10 6.44 -2.94
N LEU A 23 -7.34 7.50 -2.68
CA LEU A 23 -6.43 7.54 -1.53
C LEU A 23 -7.20 7.54 -0.20
N ALA A 24 -8.39 8.16 -0.17
CA ALA A 24 -9.25 8.17 1.00
C ALA A 24 -9.85 6.78 1.32
N SER A 25 -9.83 5.85 0.37
CA SER A 25 -10.35 4.48 0.56
C SER A 25 -9.28 3.47 0.97
N VAL A 26 -8.05 3.91 1.20
CA VAL A 26 -6.95 3.05 1.69
C VAL A 26 -7.18 2.71 3.15
N GLY A 27 -7.10 1.42 3.50
CA GLY A 27 -7.34 0.94 4.87
C GLY A 27 -8.82 0.62 5.13
N GLY A 28 -9.16 0.43 6.40
CA GLY A 28 -10.51 0.00 6.80
C GLY A 28 -10.91 -1.35 6.17
N THR A 29 -9.94 -2.20 5.90
CA THR A 29 -10.15 -3.47 5.19
C THR A 29 -10.87 -4.48 6.09
N PRO A 30 -11.72 -5.38 5.53
CA PRO A 30 -12.44 -6.36 6.32
C PRO A 30 -11.53 -7.34 7.06
N LEU A 31 -11.95 -7.75 8.26
CA LEU A 31 -11.41 -8.89 8.99
C LEU A 31 -12.37 -10.06 8.88
N VAL A 32 -11.93 -11.21 8.34
CA VAL A 32 -12.78 -12.36 8.04
C VAL A 32 -12.32 -13.58 8.83
N GLY A 33 -13.24 -14.23 9.54
CA GLY A 33 -12.98 -15.48 10.23
C GLY A 33 -12.84 -16.66 9.27
N LEU A 34 -11.86 -17.52 9.50
CA LEU A 34 -11.55 -18.70 8.68
C LEU A 34 -11.66 -19.99 9.52
N PRO A 35 -12.86 -20.35 10.00
CA PRO A 35 -13.03 -21.48 10.93
C PRO A 35 -12.63 -22.82 10.31
N THR A 36 -12.76 -23.00 8.99
CA THR A 36 -12.37 -24.23 8.28
C THR A 36 -10.85 -24.43 8.18
N LEU A 37 -10.08 -23.37 8.36
CA LEU A 37 -8.60 -23.40 8.35
C LEU A 37 -8.03 -23.51 9.76
N SER A 38 -8.88 -23.50 10.78
CA SER A 38 -8.42 -23.61 12.15
C SER A 38 -7.90 -25.02 12.46
N PRO A 39 -6.72 -25.15 13.11
CA PRO A 39 -6.17 -26.46 13.49
C PRO A 39 -6.95 -27.14 14.62
N SER A 40 -7.73 -26.38 15.39
CA SER A 40 -8.56 -26.90 16.47
C SER A 40 -9.71 -25.96 16.82
N PRO A 41 -10.76 -26.42 17.51
CA PRO A 41 -11.90 -25.60 17.95
C PRO A 41 -11.50 -24.47 18.93
N GLN A 42 -10.36 -24.61 19.63
CA GLN A 42 -9.86 -23.62 20.58
C GLN A 42 -9.07 -22.49 19.88
N VAL A 43 -8.68 -22.66 18.61
CA VAL A 43 -7.93 -21.67 17.83
C VAL A 43 -8.85 -20.97 16.86
N ARG A 44 -8.86 -19.65 16.89
CA ARG A 44 -9.60 -18.83 15.93
C ARG A 44 -8.62 -18.21 14.93
N VAL A 45 -8.84 -18.49 13.64
CA VAL A 45 -8.02 -17.95 12.54
C VAL A 45 -8.79 -16.84 11.85
N TRP A 46 -8.13 -15.71 11.64
CA TRP A 46 -8.68 -14.54 10.99
C TRP A 46 -7.77 -14.06 9.86
N ALA A 47 -8.35 -13.54 8.79
CA ALA A 47 -7.62 -12.91 7.69
C ALA A 47 -8.08 -11.47 7.51
N LYS A 48 -7.14 -10.53 7.54
CA LYS A 48 -7.39 -9.15 7.15
C LYS A 48 -7.21 -9.02 5.65
N LEU A 49 -8.28 -8.66 4.94
CA LEU A 49 -8.33 -8.71 3.47
C LEU A 49 -7.69 -7.46 2.86
N GLU A 50 -6.36 -7.40 2.85
CA GLU A 50 -5.60 -6.26 2.30
C GLU A 50 -5.65 -6.15 0.76
N ASP A 51 -6.17 -7.17 0.09
CA ASP A 51 -6.55 -7.14 -1.33
C ASP A 51 -7.72 -6.19 -1.63
N ARG A 52 -8.41 -5.71 -0.59
CA ARG A 52 -9.50 -4.73 -0.69
C ARG A 52 -9.02 -3.28 -0.76
N ASN A 53 -7.74 -3.03 -0.58
CA ASN A 53 -7.19 -1.72 -0.89
C ASN A 53 -7.26 -1.41 -2.40
N PRO A 54 -7.24 -0.12 -2.81
CA PRO A 54 -7.42 0.30 -4.21
C PRO A 54 -6.55 -0.39 -5.26
N THR A 55 -5.27 -0.67 -4.95
CA THR A 55 -4.39 -1.40 -5.87
C THR A 55 -4.33 -2.91 -5.59
N GLY A 56 -5.12 -3.40 -4.65
CA GLY A 56 -5.20 -4.81 -4.31
C GLY A 56 -4.10 -5.29 -3.38
N SER A 57 -3.49 -4.42 -2.56
CA SER A 57 -2.44 -4.86 -1.65
C SER A 57 -2.29 -3.98 -0.40
N ILE A 58 -1.67 -4.56 0.63
CA ILE A 58 -1.26 -3.87 1.86
C ILE A 58 -0.32 -2.68 1.59
N LYS A 59 0.33 -2.64 0.42
CA LYS A 59 1.30 -1.61 0.08
C LYS A 59 0.67 -0.24 -0.19
N ASP A 60 -0.62 -0.18 -0.42
CA ASP A 60 -1.34 1.10 -0.48
C ASP A 60 -1.18 1.90 0.81
N ARG A 61 -1.23 1.22 1.96
CA ARG A 61 -1.01 1.85 3.27
C ARG A 61 0.41 2.40 3.40
N ALA A 62 1.42 1.59 3.08
CA ALA A 62 2.81 1.99 3.16
C ALA A 62 3.13 3.14 2.20
N ALA A 63 2.68 3.05 0.94
CA ALA A 63 2.89 4.09 -0.06
C ALA A 63 2.27 5.43 0.37
N LEU A 64 1.03 5.41 0.84
CA LEU A 64 0.35 6.61 1.30
C LEU A 64 1.04 7.23 2.52
N SER A 65 1.48 6.40 3.48
CA SER A 65 2.20 6.86 4.67
C SER A 65 3.54 7.50 4.32
N MET A 66 4.33 6.86 3.44
CA MET A 66 5.61 7.41 2.99
C MET A 66 5.45 8.74 2.27
N LEU A 67 4.44 8.87 1.39
CA LEU A 67 4.14 10.13 0.71
C LEU A 67 3.74 11.21 1.70
N ASN A 68 2.83 10.92 2.63
CA ASN A 68 2.39 11.88 3.65
C ASN A 68 3.56 12.36 4.51
N ALA A 69 4.47 11.46 4.90
CA ALA A 69 5.64 11.80 5.70
C ALA A 69 6.60 12.71 4.93
N ALA A 70 6.89 12.41 3.67
CA ALA A 70 7.78 13.21 2.83
C ALA A 70 7.18 14.60 2.52
N GLU A 71 5.88 14.71 2.32
CA GLU A 71 5.18 16.00 2.18
C GLU A 71 5.23 16.81 3.47
N ALA A 72 4.96 16.19 4.61
CA ALA A 72 5.00 16.83 5.92
C ALA A 72 6.42 17.33 6.28
N ALA A 73 7.45 16.59 5.86
CA ALA A 73 8.86 16.99 6.01
C ALA A 73 9.28 18.09 5.02
N GLY A 74 8.45 18.42 4.02
CA GLY A 74 8.80 19.38 2.96
C GLY A 74 9.80 18.83 1.92
N GLU A 75 10.07 17.54 1.94
CA GLU A 75 10.91 16.84 0.95
C GLU A 75 10.21 16.73 -0.39
N LEU A 76 8.91 16.36 -0.38
CA LEU A 76 8.06 16.36 -1.57
C LEU A 76 7.35 17.70 -1.74
N ARG A 77 7.54 18.30 -2.91
CA ARG A 77 6.90 19.54 -3.34
C ARG A 77 6.28 19.37 -4.72
N PRO A 78 5.31 20.17 -5.13
CA PRO A 78 4.74 20.12 -6.47
C PRO A 78 5.84 20.12 -7.54
N GLY A 79 5.77 19.17 -8.47
CA GLY A 79 6.76 18.99 -9.53
C GLY A 79 7.96 18.10 -9.20
N CYS A 80 8.14 17.67 -7.95
CA CYS A 80 9.18 16.70 -7.59
C CYS A 80 8.98 15.35 -8.29
N THR A 81 10.07 14.66 -8.53
CA THR A 81 10.08 13.29 -9.01
C THR A 81 10.36 12.33 -7.86
N ILE A 82 9.49 11.35 -7.72
CA ILE A 82 9.66 10.24 -6.77
C ILE A 82 10.47 9.15 -7.43
N LEU A 83 11.42 8.57 -6.70
CA LEU A 83 12.23 7.44 -7.13
C LEU A 83 12.03 6.26 -6.18
N GLU A 84 11.79 5.06 -6.74
CA GLU A 84 11.67 3.85 -5.91
C GLU A 84 12.24 2.62 -6.62
N PRO A 85 13.19 1.90 -5.99
CA PRO A 85 13.63 0.58 -6.47
C PRO A 85 12.60 -0.48 -6.09
N THR A 86 11.73 -0.85 -7.02
CA THR A 86 10.68 -1.82 -6.76
C THR A 86 10.16 -2.47 -8.04
N SER A 87 9.90 -3.76 -7.98
CA SER A 87 9.24 -4.52 -9.06
C SER A 87 7.87 -5.05 -8.65
N GLY A 88 7.37 -4.66 -7.48
CA GLY A 88 6.18 -5.23 -6.87
C GLY A 88 5.09 -4.21 -6.54
N ASN A 89 4.25 -4.63 -5.61
CA ASN A 89 3.05 -3.88 -5.19
C ASN A 89 3.37 -2.47 -4.68
N THR A 90 4.52 -2.25 -4.05
CA THR A 90 4.93 -0.90 -3.60
C THR A 90 5.01 0.09 -4.76
N GLY A 91 5.59 -0.33 -5.90
CA GLY A 91 5.63 0.50 -7.10
C GLY A 91 4.25 0.83 -7.63
N ILE A 92 3.35 -0.15 -7.66
CA ILE A 92 1.97 0.02 -8.13
C ILE A 92 1.22 1.01 -7.21
N SER A 93 1.34 0.83 -5.90
CA SER A 93 0.71 1.71 -4.90
C SER A 93 1.26 3.13 -4.97
N LEU A 94 2.59 3.28 -5.09
CA LEU A 94 3.22 4.60 -5.28
C LEU A 94 2.81 5.24 -6.61
N ALA A 95 2.68 4.46 -7.68
CA ALA A 95 2.27 4.98 -8.99
C ALA A 95 0.84 5.55 -8.96
N MET A 96 -0.11 4.83 -8.34
CA MET A 96 -1.44 5.34 -8.11
C MET A 96 -1.41 6.63 -7.28
N ALA A 97 -0.73 6.62 -6.14
CA ALA A 97 -0.73 7.74 -5.22
C ALA A 97 0.00 8.97 -5.81
N ALA A 98 1.13 8.79 -6.48
CA ALA A 98 1.86 9.83 -7.18
C ALA A 98 0.99 10.47 -8.28
N LYS A 99 0.33 9.65 -9.11
CA LYS A 99 -0.58 10.13 -10.15
C LYS A 99 -1.68 11.00 -9.60
N LEU A 100 -2.31 10.59 -8.50
CA LEU A 100 -3.42 11.32 -7.89
C LEU A 100 -2.98 12.62 -7.20
N ARG A 101 -1.70 12.71 -6.79
CA ARG A 101 -1.11 13.92 -6.16
C ARG A 101 -0.31 14.80 -7.11
N GLY A 102 -0.21 14.42 -8.40
CA GLY A 102 0.48 15.21 -9.42
C GLY A 102 2.01 15.10 -9.38
N TYR A 103 2.55 14.02 -8.79
CA TYR A 103 3.99 13.73 -8.83
C TYR A 103 4.36 12.84 -10.02
N ARG A 104 5.59 13.01 -10.50
CA ARG A 104 6.23 12.02 -11.37
C ARG A 104 6.75 10.86 -10.53
N LEU A 105 6.71 9.65 -11.07
CA LEU A 105 7.31 8.48 -10.43
C LEU A 105 8.24 7.77 -11.40
N VAL A 106 9.44 7.48 -10.95
CA VAL A 106 10.42 6.62 -11.61
C VAL A 106 10.58 5.35 -10.78
N CYS A 107 10.27 4.20 -11.36
CA CYS A 107 10.49 2.89 -10.76
C CYS A 107 11.71 2.23 -11.36
N VAL A 108 12.65 1.82 -10.52
CA VAL A 108 13.81 1.01 -10.95
C VAL A 108 13.53 -0.45 -10.65
N MET A 109 13.59 -1.31 -11.68
CA MET A 109 13.28 -2.73 -11.52
C MET A 109 14.16 -3.61 -12.43
N PRO A 110 14.38 -4.89 -12.05
CA PRO A 110 15.09 -5.83 -12.91
C PRO A 110 14.44 -5.98 -14.29
N GLU A 111 15.25 -6.08 -15.33
CA GLU A 111 14.79 -6.19 -16.72
C GLU A 111 13.93 -7.44 -16.98
N ASN A 112 14.10 -8.51 -16.18
CA ASN A 112 13.30 -9.74 -16.23
C ASN A 112 11.97 -9.67 -15.44
N THR A 113 11.58 -8.47 -14.95
CA THR A 113 10.26 -8.29 -14.35
C THR A 113 9.16 -8.48 -15.39
N SER A 114 8.07 -9.16 -15.01
CA SER A 114 6.98 -9.50 -15.93
C SER A 114 6.35 -8.27 -16.60
N GLU A 115 5.88 -8.46 -17.82
CA GLU A 115 5.29 -7.37 -18.62
C GLU A 115 3.98 -6.86 -18.00
N GLU A 116 3.21 -7.72 -17.34
CA GLU A 116 1.96 -7.33 -16.67
C GLU A 116 2.23 -6.26 -15.61
N ARG A 117 3.29 -6.41 -14.81
CA ARG A 117 3.67 -5.42 -13.79
C ARG A 117 4.11 -4.10 -14.42
N ARG A 118 4.86 -4.17 -15.53
CA ARG A 118 5.26 -2.98 -16.29
C ARG A 118 4.06 -2.24 -16.86
N GLN A 119 3.08 -2.97 -17.39
CA GLN A 119 1.85 -2.40 -17.94
C GLN A 119 1.03 -1.69 -16.86
N ILE A 120 0.87 -2.29 -15.68
CA ILE A 120 0.15 -1.65 -14.57
C ILE A 120 0.84 -0.35 -14.13
N LEU A 121 2.17 -0.34 -14.01
CA LEU A 121 2.92 0.86 -13.67
C LEU A 121 2.77 1.95 -14.72
N ARG A 122 2.90 1.61 -16.01
CA ARG A 122 2.69 2.55 -17.12
C ARG A 122 1.27 3.10 -17.18
N MET A 123 0.27 2.28 -16.87
CA MET A 123 -1.15 2.71 -16.80
C MET A 123 -1.32 3.84 -15.77
N TRP A 124 -0.62 3.78 -14.65
CA TRP A 124 -0.59 4.85 -13.66
C TRP A 124 0.37 6.00 -14.02
N GLY A 125 1.10 5.91 -15.13
CA GLY A 125 2.01 6.95 -15.62
C GLY A 125 3.41 6.90 -15.02
N ALA A 126 3.81 5.79 -14.40
CA ALA A 126 5.17 5.63 -13.89
C ALA A 126 6.16 5.41 -15.04
N GLU A 127 7.32 6.05 -14.94
CA GLU A 127 8.49 5.78 -15.76
C GLU A 127 9.24 4.55 -15.21
N ILE A 128 9.74 3.72 -16.12
CA ILE A 128 10.42 2.47 -15.73
C ILE A 128 11.85 2.51 -16.22
N VAL A 129 12.77 2.35 -15.28
CA VAL A 129 14.20 2.16 -15.54
C VAL A 129 14.55 0.71 -15.24
N SER A 130 15.13 0.03 -16.24
CA SER A 130 15.56 -1.36 -16.09
C SER A 130 16.95 -1.43 -15.46
N SER A 131 17.12 -2.32 -14.49
CA SER A 131 18.42 -2.73 -13.97
C SER A 131 18.78 -4.13 -14.46
N PRO A 132 20.08 -4.50 -14.52
CA PRO A 132 20.51 -5.83 -14.89
C PRO A 132 19.82 -6.93 -14.06
N ALA A 133 19.31 -7.97 -14.75
CA ALA A 133 18.56 -9.06 -14.11
C ALA A 133 19.40 -9.85 -13.10
N ALA A 134 20.68 -10.06 -13.37
CA ALA A 134 21.58 -10.89 -12.57
C ALA A 134 21.70 -10.45 -11.09
N GLY A 135 21.55 -9.15 -10.82
CA GLY A 135 21.61 -8.60 -9.46
C GLY A 135 20.26 -8.49 -8.76
N GLY A 136 19.15 -8.82 -9.44
CA GLY A 136 17.79 -8.79 -8.90
C GLY A 136 17.43 -7.45 -8.24
N SER A 137 16.68 -7.50 -7.16
CA SER A 137 16.25 -6.30 -6.42
C SER A 137 17.42 -5.52 -5.82
N ASN A 138 18.52 -6.17 -5.45
CA ASN A 138 19.69 -5.49 -4.92
C ASN A 138 20.37 -4.59 -5.96
N GLU A 139 20.39 -5.03 -7.22
CA GLU A 139 20.89 -4.20 -8.31
C GLU A 139 19.98 -3.01 -8.60
N ALA A 140 18.67 -3.23 -8.57
CA ALA A 140 17.70 -2.14 -8.70
C ALA A 140 17.93 -1.06 -7.61
N VAL A 141 18.19 -1.46 -6.38
CA VAL A 141 18.56 -0.54 -5.29
C VAL A 141 19.86 0.22 -5.59
N ARG A 142 20.89 -0.47 -6.10
CA ARG A 142 22.18 0.19 -6.45
C ARG A 142 22.00 1.22 -7.57
N VAL A 143 21.23 0.86 -8.60
CA VAL A 143 20.89 1.77 -9.71
C VAL A 143 20.11 2.97 -9.19
N ALA A 144 19.07 2.76 -8.38
CA ALA A 144 18.28 3.85 -7.81
C ALA A 144 19.11 4.80 -6.94
N LYS A 145 19.98 4.27 -6.08
CA LYS A 145 20.91 5.11 -5.28
C LYS A 145 21.84 5.96 -6.14
N ARG A 146 22.33 5.42 -7.24
CA ARG A 146 23.17 6.16 -8.19
C ARG A 146 22.37 7.28 -8.86
N MET A 147 21.15 6.97 -9.33
CA MET A 147 20.23 7.97 -9.90
C MET A 147 19.88 9.06 -8.90
N ALA A 148 19.62 8.72 -7.63
CA ALA A 148 19.36 9.71 -6.58
C ALA A 148 20.57 10.65 -6.35
N ALA A 149 21.80 10.16 -6.49
CA ALA A 149 22.99 11.00 -6.40
C ALA A 149 23.18 11.93 -7.63
N GLU A 150 22.76 11.47 -8.81
CA GLU A 150 22.78 12.23 -10.06
C GLU A 150 21.65 13.27 -10.14
N HIS A 151 20.54 13.04 -9.41
CA HIS A 151 19.32 13.87 -9.37
C HIS A 151 19.00 14.27 -7.93
N PRO A 152 19.69 15.24 -7.33
CA PRO A 152 19.48 15.61 -5.93
C PRO A 152 18.12 16.27 -5.66
N ASP A 153 17.39 16.64 -6.70
CA ASP A 153 16.00 17.12 -6.67
C ASP A 153 14.94 16.01 -6.65
N TRP A 154 15.36 14.75 -6.84
CA TRP A 154 14.47 13.61 -6.76
C TRP A 154 14.36 13.08 -5.33
N VAL A 155 13.21 12.57 -4.95
CA VAL A 155 12.93 12.03 -3.62
C VAL A 155 12.85 10.51 -3.69
N MET A 156 13.87 9.84 -3.15
CA MET A 156 13.88 8.38 -3.07
C MET A 156 13.13 7.92 -1.83
N MET A 157 11.97 7.25 -2.03
CA MET A 157 11.12 6.76 -0.93
C MET A 157 11.79 5.65 -0.12
N TYR A 158 12.45 4.73 -0.79
CA TYR A 158 13.24 3.65 -0.21
C TYR A 158 12.51 2.85 0.87
N GLN A 159 11.48 2.11 0.48
CA GLN A 159 10.61 1.35 1.38
C GLN A 159 11.33 0.48 2.42
N TYR A 160 12.53 -0.01 2.08
CA TYR A 160 13.30 -0.91 2.94
C TYR A 160 13.90 -0.23 4.18
N GLY A 161 14.13 1.07 4.12
CA GLY A 161 14.69 1.86 5.23
C GLY A 161 13.82 3.03 5.66
N ASN A 162 12.60 3.14 5.15
CA ASN A 162 11.69 4.23 5.45
C ASN A 162 10.81 3.90 6.66
N GLN A 163 10.97 4.65 7.76
CA GLN A 163 10.20 4.45 8.98
C GLN A 163 8.69 4.57 8.76
N ALA A 164 8.26 5.46 7.85
CA ALA A 164 6.84 5.65 7.54
C ALA A 164 6.16 4.39 6.97
N ASN A 165 6.93 3.43 6.42
CA ASN A 165 6.42 2.11 6.05
C ASN A 165 5.98 1.31 7.28
N ALA A 166 6.79 1.28 8.34
CA ALA A 166 6.42 0.62 9.59
C ALA A 166 5.28 1.36 10.30
N ASP A 167 5.34 2.69 10.31
CA ASP A 167 4.34 3.56 10.93
C ASP A 167 2.96 3.42 10.28
N ALA A 168 2.89 3.11 8.99
CA ALA A 168 1.64 2.80 8.30
C ALA A 168 0.87 1.68 8.99
N HIS A 169 1.56 0.63 9.39
CA HIS A 169 0.94 -0.52 10.05
C HIS A 169 0.70 -0.28 11.54
N TYR A 170 1.62 0.41 12.20
CA TYR A 170 1.46 0.78 13.60
C TYR A 170 0.24 1.69 13.82
N ASN A 171 0.03 2.66 12.92
CA ASN A 171 -1.02 3.67 13.04
C ASN A 171 -2.35 3.28 12.37
N SER A 172 -2.40 2.22 11.57
CA SER A 172 -3.63 1.81 10.89
C SER A 172 -3.93 0.31 11.01
N THR A 173 -3.14 -0.57 10.41
CA THR A 173 -3.40 -2.01 10.38
C THR A 173 -3.52 -2.62 11.78
N GLY A 174 -2.62 -2.25 12.69
CA GLY A 174 -2.62 -2.72 14.07
C GLY A 174 -3.88 -2.30 14.84
N PRO A 175 -4.21 -0.99 14.91
CA PRO A 175 -5.45 -0.51 15.53
C PRO A 175 -6.71 -1.13 14.94
N GLU A 176 -6.79 -1.28 13.60
CA GLU A 176 -7.93 -1.94 12.96
C GLU A 176 -8.06 -3.40 13.40
N LEU A 177 -6.95 -4.16 13.46
CA LEU A 177 -6.97 -5.54 13.95
C LEU A 177 -7.46 -5.62 15.39
N LEU A 178 -6.97 -4.73 16.27
CA LEU A 178 -7.38 -4.71 17.68
C LEU A 178 -8.84 -4.33 17.87
N ALA A 179 -9.37 -3.45 17.02
CA ALA A 179 -10.77 -3.04 17.07
C ALA A 179 -11.74 -4.11 16.53
N ASP A 180 -11.31 -4.87 15.53
CA ASP A 180 -12.14 -5.86 14.84
C ASP A 180 -12.10 -7.26 15.48
N LEU A 181 -11.07 -7.55 16.27
CA LEU A 181 -10.94 -8.83 16.98
C LEU A 181 -11.92 -8.89 18.18
N PRO A 182 -12.61 -10.03 18.36
CA PRO A 182 -13.56 -10.23 19.46
C PRO A 182 -12.88 -10.41 20.81
#